data_adb9c0dfec3cd567a94a5fe04ad9d37b
#
_entry.id   adb9c0dfec3cd567a94a5fe04ad9d37b
#
_cell.length_a   1.000
_cell.length_b   1.000
_cell.length_c   1.000
_cell.angle_alpha   90.00
_cell.angle_beta   90.00
_cell.angle_gamma   90.00
#
_symmetry.space_group_name_H-M   'P 1'
#
loop_
_entity.id
_entity.type
_entity.pdbx_description
1 polymer ?
#
loop_
_entity_poly.entity_id
_entity_poly.type
_entity_poly.pdbx_seq_one_letter_code
_entity_poly.pdbx_strand_id
1 'polypeptide(L)'
;MCIRDRYYSHQADFFFQVVFVATAMSIVSGAVAGRMKLLPFFMFAIILTGFIYPIQGYWNWGGGFLSSNGYSDYAGSGTVHLCGAAAALAVVMVLGPRKGKYSYDGSSMPMPGSNIPMAALGAWILWLGWFGFNGGSELKVSEVDSATAVSQVFLNTNMAAAGGV
;
A
#
# COMPACT_ATOMS: atom_id res chain seq x y z
N MET A 1 -6.29 -17.59 -3.91
CA MET A 1 -5.77 -17.49 -2.54
C MET A 1 -6.32 -18.68 -1.77
N CYS A 2 -5.47 -19.62 -1.38
CA CYS A 2 -5.92 -20.81 -0.62
C CYS A 2 -6.03 -20.43 0.84
N ILE A 3 -7.20 -19.99 1.25
CA ILE A 3 -7.50 -19.65 2.63
C ILE A 3 -7.75 -20.95 3.35
N ARG A 4 -6.91 -21.25 4.33
CA ARG A 4 -7.20 -22.34 5.27
C ARG A 4 -8.10 -21.79 6.36
N ASP A 5 -9.37 -22.11 6.29
CA ASP A 5 -10.49 -21.61 7.09
C ASP A 5 -10.45 -21.93 8.59
N ARG A 6 -9.27 -22.13 9.14
CA ARG A 6 -9.17 -22.64 10.52
C ARG A 6 -9.26 -21.58 11.61
N TYR A 7 -9.12 -20.28 11.26
CA TYR A 7 -8.91 -19.26 12.29
C TYR A 7 -9.76 -17.98 12.12
N TYR A 8 -10.34 -17.73 10.94
CA TYR A 8 -11.19 -16.56 10.67
C TYR A 8 -12.16 -16.82 9.52
N SER A 9 -13.21 -15.99 9.40
CA SER A 9 -14.23 -16.16 8.36
C SER A 9 -13.75 -15.68 6.99
N HIS A 10 -14.25 -16.29 5.93
CA HIS A 10 -14.01 -15.84 4.54
C HIS A 10 -14.35 -14.37 4.32
N GLN A 11 -15.43 -13.89 4.94
CA GLN A 11 -15.87 -12.51 4.81
C GLN A 11 -14.87 -11.55 5.48
N ALA A 12 -14.32 -11.91 6.64
CA ALA A 12 -13.30 -11.11 7.31
C ALA A 12 -12.01 -11.06 6.50
N ASP A 13 -11.57 -12.19 5.95
CA ASP A 13 -10.40 -12.23 5.07
C ASP A 13 -10.62 -11.43 3.79
N PHE A 14 -11.78 -11.59 3.14
CA PHE A 14 -12.09 -10.82 1.94
C PHE A 14 -12.04 -9.31 2.21
N PHE A 15 -12.67 -8.85 3.30
CA PHE A 15 -12.63 -7.44 3.68
C PHE A 15 -11.20 -6.98 3.97
N PHE A 16 -10.41 -7.78 4.68
CA PHE A 16 -9.01 -7.50 4.96
C PHE A 16 -8.20 -7.34 3.66
N GLN A 17 -8.39 -8.24 2.70
CA GLN A 17 -7.71 -8.16 1.40
C GLN A 17 -8.16 -6.97 0.55
N VAL A 18 -9.44 -6.60 0.60
CA VAL A 18 -9.96 -5.42 -0.13
C VAL A 18 -9.26 -4.14 0.31
N VAL A 19 -8.97 -3.96 1.60
CA VAL A 19 -8.26 -2.75 2.06
C VAL A 19 -6.79 -2.72 1.64
N PHE A 20 -6.15 -3.88 1.42
CA PHE A 20 -4.81 -3.96 0.83
C PHE A 20 -4.82 -3.55 -0.65
N VAL A 21 -5.81 -4.00 -1.41
CA VAL A 21 -6.03 -3.58 -2.80
C VAL A 21 -6.23 -2.07 -2.87
N ALA A 22 -7.07 -1.53 -1.99
CA ALA A 22 -7.31 -0.09 -1.88
C ALA A 22 -6.03 0.68 -1.53
N THR A 23 -5.17 0.10 -0.68
CA THR A 23 -3.88 0.70 -0.30
C THR A 23 -2.95 0.83 -1.51
N ALA A 24 -2.82 -0.20 -2.35
CA ALA A 24 -2.01 -0.13 -3.57
C ALA A 24 -2.47 1.02 -4.48
N MET A 25 -3.78 1.20 -4.67
CA MET A 25 -4.32 2.31 -5.45
C MET A 25 -4.16 3.67 -4.75
N SER A 26 -4.23 3.71 -3.43
CA SER A 26 -3.98 4.93 -2.64
C SER A 26 -2.55 5.46 -2.83
N ILE A 27 -1.56 4.58 -2.93
CA ILE A 27 -0.17 4.95 -3.25
C ILE A 27 -0.11 5.66 -4.61
N VAL A 28 -0.79 5.14 -5.62
CA VAL A 28 -0.87 5.79 -6.94
C VAL A 28 -1.50 7.17 -6.84
N SER A 29 -2.54 7.34 -6.02
CA SER A 29 -3.26 8.61 -5.89
C SER A 29 -2.34 9.78 -5.52
N GLY A 30 -1.42 9.57 -4.59
CA GLY A 30 -0.44 10.58 -4.18
C GLY A 30 0.52 10.99 -5.30
N ALA A 31 0.94 10.02 -6.12
CA ALA A 31 1.84 10.28 -7.23
C ALA A 31 1.18 11.07 -8.37
N VAL A 32 -0.10 10.82 -8.65
CA VAL A 32 -0.81 11.44 -9.79
C VAL A 32 -1.60 12.69 -9.41
N ALA A 33 -1.69 13.02 -8.14
CA ALA A 33 -2.35 14.23 -7.66
C ALA A 33 -1.76 15.49 -8.35
N GLY A 34 -2.62 16.36 -8.88
CA GLY A 34 -2.23 17.53 -9.66
C GLY A 34 -1.71 17.25 -11.08
N ARG A 35 -1.74 16.00 -11.55
CA ARG A 35 -1.30 15.60 -12.91
C ARG A 35 -2.44 14.95 -13.70
N MET A 36 -3.26 14.15 -13.07
CA MET A 36 -4.30 13.32 -13.69
C MET A 36 -5.70 13.89 -13.44
N LYS A 37 -6.56 13.80 -14.44
CA LYS A 37 -7.99 14.14 -14.27
C LYS A 37 -8.70 13.03 -13.49
N LEU A 38 -9.77 13.37 -12.77
CA LEU A 38 -10.47 12.46 -11.86
C LEU A 38 -11.06 11.24 -12.56
N LEU A 39 -11.72 11.42 -13.71
CA LEU A 39 -12.35 10.30 -14.42
C LEU A 39 -11.32 9.26 -14.93
N PRO A 40 -10.23 9.64 -15.62
CA PRO A 40 -9.16 8.70 -15.95
C PRO A 40 -8.55 8.01 -14.73
N PHE A 41 -8.46 8.71 -13.58
CA PHE A 41 -8.01 8.11 -12.33
C PHE A 41 -8.93 6.97 -11.88
N PHE A 42 -10.24 7.16 -11.89
CA PHE A 42 -11.18 6.09 -11.53
C PHE A 42 -11.16 4.93 -12.53
N MET A 43 -11.01 5.20 -13.82
CA MET A 43 -10.85 4.12 -14.82
C MET A 43 -9.59 3.31 -14.57
N PHE A 44 -8.47 3.99 -14.27
CA PHE A 44 -7.22 3.32 -13.89
C PHE A 44 -7.37 2.53 -12.59
N ALA A 45 -8.09 3.08 -11.59
CA ALA A 45 -8.37 2.41 -10.34
C ALA A 45 -9.11 1.08 -10.57
N ILE A 46 -10.14 1.05 -11.41
CA ILE A 46 -10.88 -0.17 -11.74
C ILE A 46 -9.94 -1.23 -12.35
N ILE A 47 -9.07 -0.84 -13.28
CA ILE A 47 -8.12 -1.75 -13.92
C ILE A 47 -7.08 -2.26 -12.92
N LEU A 48 -6.48 -1.36 -12.13
CA LEU A 48 -5.47 -1.73 -11.15
C LEU A 48 -6.05 -2.66 -10.07
N THR A 49 -7.19 -2.29 -9.49
CA THR A 49 -7.77 -3.02 -8.35
C THR A 49 -8.51 -4.28 -8.78
N GLY A 50 -9.15 -4.28 -9.95
CA GLY A 50 -9.94 -5.41 -10.42
C GLY A 50 -9.14 -6.48 -11.16
N PHE A 51 -8.02 -6.12 -11.77
CA PHE A 51 -7.26 -7.04 -12.62
C PHE A 51 -5.79 -7.13 -12.24
N ILE A 52 -5.05 -6.03 -12.26
CA ILE A 52 -3.59 -6.06 -12.10
C ILE A 52 -3.21 -6.55 -10.71
N TYR A 53 -3.80 -5.96 -9.67
CA TYR A 53 -3.48 -6.32 -8.29
C TYR A 53 -3.83 -7.79 -7.96
N PRO A 54 -5.01 -8.33 -8.28
CA PRO A 54 -5.32 -9.74 -8.02
C PRO A 54 -4.37 -10.70 -8.73
N ILE A 55 -3.99 -10.42 -9.96
CA ILE A 55 -3.07 -11.26 -10.73
C ILE A 55 -1.68 -11.26 -10.07
N GLN A 56 -1.12 -10.10 -9.76
CA GLN A 56 0.20 -10.03 -9.13
C GLN A 56 0.18 -10.53 -7.68
N GLY A 57 -0.90 -10.29 -6.94
CA GLY A 57 -1.09 -10.82 -5.59
C GLY A 57 -1.10 -12.35 -5.56
N TYR A 58 -1.67 -12.98 -6.57
CA TYR A 58 -1.62 -14.43 -6.73
C TYR A 58 -0.18 -14.96 -6.84
N TRP A 59 0.74 -14.22 -7.46
CA TRP A 59 2.13 -14.65 -7.60
C TRP A 59 2.82 -14.99 -6.29
N ASN A 60 2.46 -14.30 -5.21
CA ASN A 60 2.98 -14.56 -3.86
C ASN A 60 1.91 -15.19 -2.94
N TRP A 61 0.95 -14.40 -2.51
CA TRP A 61 -0.02 -14.82 -1.50
C TRP A 61 -1.03 -15.88 -1.99
N GLY A 62 -1.24 -15.97 -3.29
CA GLY A 62 -2.06 -17.00 -3.92
C GLY A 62 -1.35 -18.32 -4.18
N GLY A 63 -0.09 -18.49 -3.77
CA GLY A 63 0.69 -19.69 -4.03
C GLY A 63 1.27 -19.79 -5.45
N GLY A 64 1.41 -18.67 -6.14
CA GLY A 64 1.98 -18.59 -7.48
C GLY A 64 3.51 -18.74 -7.49
N PHE A 65 4.11 -18.36 -8.62
CA PHE A 65 5.54 -18.64 -8.88
C PHE A 65 6.51 -17.98 -7.91
N LEU A 66 6.18 -16.81 -7.36
CA LEU A 66 7.04 -16.15 -6.36
C LEU A 66 7.07 -16.95 -5.05
N SER A 67 5.91 -17.39 -4.59
CA SER A 67 5.81 -18.27 -3.42
C SER A 67 6.56 -19.58 -3.62
N SER A 68 6.41 -20.20 -4.79
CA SER A 68 7.10 -21.46 -5.14
C SER A 68 8.63 -21.30 -5.19
N ASN A 69 9.12 -20.09 -5.47
CA ASN A 69 10.55 -19.76 -5.46
C ASN A 69 11.05 -19.23 -4.09
N GLY A 70 10.25 -19.33 -3.03
CA GLY A 70 10.65 -18.98 -1.68
C GLY A 70 10.51 -17.49 -1.33
N TYR A 71 9.88 -16.68 -2.15
CA TYR A 71 9.59 -15.29 -1.80
C TYR A 71 8.53 -15.24 -0.71
N SER A 72 8.82 -14.54 0.37
CA SER A 72 7.91 -14.34 1.49
C SER A 72 7.68 -12.85 1.72
N ASP A 73 6.43 -12.44 1.75
CA ASP A 73 6.00 -11.08 2.05
C ASP A 73 4.96 -11.13 3.17
N TYR A 74 5.35 -10.63 4.35
CA TYR A 74 4.53 -10.74 5.55
C TYR A 74 3.29 -9.83 5.49
N ALA A 75 3.50 -8.54 5.27
CA ALA A 75 2.42 -7.53 5.33
C ALA A 75 2.19 -6.77 4.02
N GLY A 76 2.92 -7.07 2.96
CA GLY A 76 2.67 -6.49 1.64
C GLY A 76 3.68 -5.42 1.20
N SER A 77 4.91 -5.44 1.70
CA SER A 77 5.95 -4.52 1.20
C SER A 77 6.19 -4.67 -0.31
N GLY A 78 6.19 -5.89 -0.81
CA GLY A 78 6.23 -6.19 -2.26
C GLY A 78 4.84 -6.24 -2.87
N THR A 79 3.98 -7.09 -2.34
CA THR A 79 2.66 -7.37 -2.92
C THR A 79 1.75 -6.14 -2.96
N VAL A 80 1.81 -5.26 -1.97
CA VAL A 80 0.96 -4.05 -1.91
C VAL A 80 1.75 -2.81 -2.31
N HIS A 81 2.81 -2.50 -1.56
CA HIS A 81 3.50 -1.21 -1.69
C HIS A 81 4.34 -1.11 -2.96
N LEU A 82 5.10 -2.13 -3.31
CA LEU A 82 5.85 -2.14 -4.57
C LEU A 82 4.90 -2.18 -5.78
N CYS A 83 3.80 -2.90 -5.72
CA CYS A 83 2.77 -2.89 -6.76
C CYS A 83 2.23 -1.47 -6.98
N GLY A 84 1.82 -0.79 -5.91
CA GLY A 84 1.36 0.59 -5.97
C GLY A 84 2.44 1.55 -6.48
N ALA A 85 3.67 1.40 -6.01
CA ALA A 85 4.79 2.24 -6.43
C ALA A 85 5.17 2.03 -7.91
N ALA A 86 5.19 0.79 -8.39
CA ALA A 86 5.46 0.47 -9.80
C ALA A 86 4.36 1.03 -10.71
N ALA A 87 3.10 0.87 -10.33
CA ALA A 87 1.97 1.47 -11.03
C ALA A 87 2.05 3.00 -11.04
N ALA A 88 2.38 3.61 -9.91
CA ALA A 88 2.59 5.05 -9.80
C ALA A 88 3.71 5.54 -10.71
N LEU A 89 4.85 4.83 -10.73
CA LEU A 89 5.99 5.14 -11.60
C LEU A 89 5.57 5.11 -13.08
N ALA A 90 4.91 4.03 -13.52
CA ALA A 90 4.46 3.89 -14.89
C ALA A 90 3.54 5.05 -15.31
N VAL A 91 2.56 5.39 -14.48
CA VAL A 91 1.62 6.50 -14.77
C VAL A 91 2.32 7.85 -14.77
N VAL A 92 3.26 8.09 -13.85
CA VAL A 92 4.01 9.36 -13.79
C VAL A 92 4.94 9.52 -14.99
N MET A 93 5.54 8.45 -15.48
CA MET A 93 6.34 8.48 -16.71
C MET A 93 5.51 8.88 -17.94
N VAL A 94 4.25 8.46 -18.00
CA VAL A 94 3.33 8.84 -19.09
C VAL A 94 2.79 10.25 -18.93
N LEU A 95 2.43 10.67 -17.71
CA LEU A 95 1.82 11.97 -17.45
C LEU A 95 2.83 13.12 -17.40
N GLY A 96 4.09 12.84 -17.10
CA GLY A 96 5.11 13.85 -16.90
C GLY A 96 4.98 14.64 -15.58
N PRO A 97 5.63 15.80 -15.48
CA PRO A 97 5.66 16.61 -14.27
C PRO A 97 4.31 17.29 -13.99
N ARG A 98 4.13 17.74 -12.74
CA ARG A 98 2.98 18.57 -12.37
C ARG A 98 3.03 19.90 -13.11
N LYS A 99 1.85 20.43 -13.46
CA LYS A 99 1.74 21.76 -14.10
C LYS A 99 2.40 22.83 -13.21
N GLY A 100 3.25 23.66 -13.82
CA GLY A 100 3.97 24.70 -13.10
C GLY A 100 5.18 24.22 -12.29
N LYS A 101 5.58 22.92 -12.41
CA LYS A 101 6.78 22.41 -11.71
C LYS A 101 8.07 22.96 -12.31
N TYR A 102 8.09 23.20 -13.60
CA TYR A 102 9.23 23.78 -14.30
C TYR A 102 8.83 25.07 -15.03
N SER A 103 9.71 26.06 -14.96
CA SER A 103 9.60 27.33 -15.74
C SER A 103 10.02 27.09 -17.19
N TYR A 104 9.83 28.10 -18.06
CA TYR A 104 10.23 28.05 -19.47
C TYR A 104 11.73 27.85 -19.69
N ASP A 105 12.55 28.27 -18.74
CA ASP A 105 14.01 28.07 -18.74
C ASP A 105 14.45 26.70 -18.19
N GLY A 106 13.51 25.83 -17.82
CA GLY A 106 13.78 24.53 -17.23
C GLY A 106 14.06 24.54 -15.73
N SER A 107 14.06 25.69 -15.08
CA SER A 107 14.28 25.82 -13.64
C SER A 107 13.12 25.21 -12.85
N SER A 108 13.44 24.54 -11.73
CA SER A 108 12.43 23.90 -10.87
C SER A 108 11.76 24.93 -9.97
N MET A 109 10.44 25.02 -10.06
CA MET A 109 9.61 25.88 -9.21
C MET A 109 9.22 25.14 -7.93
N PRO A 110 9.34 25.76 -6.74
CA PRO A 110 8.90 25.18 -5.49
C PRO A 110 7.38 24.99 -5.48
N MET A 111 6.93 23.82 -5.02
CA MET A 111 5.50 23.49 -4.87
C MET A 111 5.27 23.02 -3.41
N PRO A 112 5.21 23.94 -2.46
CA PRO A 112 4.99 23.61 -1.06
C PRO A 112 3.61 22.97 -0.84
N GLY A 113 3.49 22.12 0.19
CA GLY A 113 2.21 21.54 0.58
C GLY A 113 1.20 22.63 0.96
N SER A 114 -0.06 22.42 0.56
CA SER A 114 -1.14 23.40 0.80
C SER A 114 -1.54 23.51 2.27
N ASN A 115 -1.35 22.44 3.05
CA ASN A 115 -1.71 22.40 4.47
C ASN A 115 -0.81 21.41 5.23
N ILE A 116 0.28 21.92 5.80
CA ILE A 116 1.25 21.09 6.53
C ILE A 116 0.66 20.44 7.79
N PRO A 117 -0.14 21.13 8.64
CA PRO A 117 -0.78 20.48 9.79
C PRO A 117 -1.67 19.29 9.38
N MET A 118 -2.44 19.42 8.30
CA MET A 118 -3.28 18.30 7.82
C MET A 118 -2.43 17.15 7.26
N ALA A 119 -1.30 17.45 6.61
CA ALA A 119 -0.36 16.42 6.16
C ALA A 119 0.25 15.65 7.34
N ALA A 120 0.65 16.36 8.40
CA ALA A 120 1.15 15.75 9.63
C ALA A 120 0.08 14.88 10.31
N LEU A 121 -1.16 15.38 10.41
CA LEU A 121 -2.28 14.60 10.94
C LEU A 121 -2.51 13.33 10.11
N GLY A 122 -2.44 13.42 8.79
CA GLY A 122 -2.55 12.27 7.88
C GLY A 122 -1.45 11.23 8.14
N ALA A 123 -0.22 11.66 8.36
CA ALA A 123 0.89 10.77 8.70
C ALA A 123 0.66 10.05 10.03
N TRP A 124 0.14 10.74 11.06
CA TRP A 124 -0.18 10.12 12.36
C TRP A 124 -1.33 9.11 12.26
N ILE A 125 -2.37 9.43 11.48
CA ILE A 125 -3.48 8.49 11.23
C ILE A 125 -2.95 7.23 10.52
N LEU A 126 -2.07 7.39 9.53
CA LEU A 126 -1.42 6.26 8.86
C LEU A 126 -0.54 5.46 9.83
N TRP A 127 0.23 6.11 10.69
CA TRP A 127 1.05 5.43 11.70
C TRP A 127 0.18 4.60 12.66
N LEU A 128 -0.91 5.17 13.16
CA LEU A 128 -1.87 4.42 13.97
C LEU A 128 -2.45 3.22 13.19
N GLY A 129 -2.86 3.44 11.94
CA GLY A 129 -3.40 2.39 11.07
C GLY A 129 -2.41 1.26 10.78
N TRP A 130 -1.10 1.57 10.80
CA TRP A 130 -0.05 0.58 10.52
C TRP A 130 0.07 -0.50 11.58
N PHE A 131 -0.29 -0.24 12.81
CA PHE A 131 -0.39 -1.29 13.83
C PHE A 131 -1.44 -2.34 13.43
N GLY A 132 -2.59 -1.91 12.90
CA GLY A 132 -3.59 -2.81 12.33
C GLY A 132 -3.12 -3.49 11.05
N PHE A 133 -2.48 -2.75 10.15
CA PHE A 133 -1.99 -3.27 8.89
C PHE A 133 -0.95 -4.39 9.09
N ASN A 134 0.11 -4.10 9.84
CA ASN A 134 1.20 -5.06 10.07
C ASN A 134 0.82 -6.11 11.10
N GLY A 135 0.22 -5.72 12.23
CA GLY A 135 -0.17 -6.67 13.27
C GLY A 135 -1.30 -7.59 12.85
N GLY A 136 -2.26 -7.07 12.06
CA GLY A 136 -3.33 -7.88 11.47
C GLY A 136 -2.81 -8.93 10.49
N SER A 137 -1.62 -8.75 9.92
CA SER A 137 -0.99 -9.72 9.01
C SER A 137 -0.50 -10.99 9.71
N GLU A 138 -0.48 -11.04 11.05
CA GLU A 138 -0.32 -12.30 11.80
C GLU A 138 -1.52 -13.23 11.61
N LEU A 139 -2.68 -12.69 11.28
CA LEU A 139 -3.94 -13.40 11.00
C LEU A 139 -4.50 -14.21 12.20
N LYS A 140 -3.89 -14.12 13.36
CA LYS A 140 -4.23 -14.90 14.56
C LYS A 140 -3.71 -14.19 15.82
N VAL A 141 -4.50 -14.21 16.89
CA VAL A 141 -4.12 -13.68 18.22
C VAL A 141 -4.57 -14.56 19.36
N SER A 142 -5.10 -15.74 19.06
CA SER A 142 -5.74 -16.63 20.05
C SER A 142 -4.76 -17.44 20.88
N GLU A 143 -3.47 -17.42 20.58
CA GLU A 143 -2.41 -18.16 21.25
C GLU A 143 -1.32 -17.21 21.73
N VAL A 144 -0.59 -17.62 22.76
CA VAL A 144 0.49 -16.81 23.37
C VAL A 144 1.57 -16.48 22.35
N ASP A 145 1.94 -17.44 21.50
CA ASP A 145 2.98 -17.24 20.48
C ASP A 145 2.54 -16.21 19.44
N SER A 146 1.31 -16.30 18.96
CA SER A 146 0.76 -15.33 17.99
C SER A 146 0.61 -13.94 18.62
N ALA A 147 0.15 -13.84 19.86
CA ALA A 147 0.08 -12.58 20.58
C ALA A 147 1.46 -11.95 20.80
N THR A 148 2.47 -12.78 21.08
CA THR A 148 3.87 -12.35 21.18
C THR A 148 4.39 -11.86 19.83
N ALA A 149 4.11 -12.57 18.74
CA ALA A 149 4.47 -12.15 17.39
C ALA A 149 3.84 -10.80 17.02
N VAL A 150 2.55 -10.59 17.29
CA VAL A 150 1.87 -9.30 17.08
C VAL A 150 2.53 -8.19 17.89
N SER A 151 2.88 -8.46 19.14
CA SER A 151 3.56 -7.47 20.00
C SER A 151 4.93 -7.08 19.44
N GLN A 152 5.69 -8.05 18.94
CA GLN A 152 6.97 -7.80 18.28
C GLN A 152 6.81 -7.00 16.99
N VAL A 153 5.77 -7.30 16.19
CA VAL A 153 5.43 -6.54 14.99
C VAL A 153 5.09 -5.10 15.31
N PHE A 154 4.34 -4.84 16.40
CA PHE A 154 4.05 -3.48 16.84
C PHE A 154 5.30 -2.71 17.24
N LEU A 155 6.19 -3.35 18.00
CA LEU A 155 7.47 -2.75 18.37
C LEU A 155 8.30 -2.39 17.13
N ASN A 156 8.46 -3.33 16.20
CA ASN A 156 9.22 -3.14 14.98
C ASN A 156 8.60 -2.05 14.10
N THR A 157 7.27 -2.03 13.98
CA THR A 157 6.52 -1.00 13.23
C THR A 157 6.78 0.40 13.79
N ASN A 158 6.72 0.53 15.13
CA ASN A 158 6.97 1.80 15.78
C ASN A 158 8.42 2.26 15.60
N MET A 159 9.38 1.35 15.77
CA MET A 159 10.81 1.66 15.60
C MET A 159 11.14 2.03 14.15
N ALA A 160 10.55 1.33 13.17
CA ALA A 160 10.73 1.66 11.75
C ALA A 160 10.15 3.04 11.41
N ALA A 161 8.97 3.38 11.92
CA ALA A 161 8.38 4.70 11.73
C ALA A 161 9.25 5.80 12.35
N ALA A 162 9.74 5.61 13.58
CA ALA A 162 10.64 6.56 14.23
C ALA A 162 11.98 6.71 13.49
N GLY A 163 12.50 5.63 12.89
CA GLY A 163 13.73 5.67 12.11
C GLY A 163 13.57 6.29 10.72
N GLY A 164 12.34 6.49 10.25
CA GLY A 164 12.03 7.13 8.97
C GLY A 164 11.84 8.66 9.06
N VAL A 165 11.85 9.21 10.27
CA VAL A 165 11.76 10.65 10.54
C VAL A 165 13.15 11.27 10.57
#